data_7aed1a3580731fdf8a1ff7bd14ab155f
#
_entry.id   7aed1a3580731fdf8a1ff7bd14ab155f
#
_cell.length_a   1.000
_cell.length_b   1.000
_cell.length_c   1.000
_cell.angle_alpha   90.00
_cell.angle_beta   90.00
_cell.angle_gamma   90.00
#
_symmetry.space_group_name_H-M   'P 1'
#
loop_
_entity.id
_entity.type
_entity.pdbx_description
1 polymer ?
#
loop_
_entity_poly.entity_id
_entity_poly.type
_entity_poly.pdbx_seq_one_letter_code
_entity_poly.pdbx_strand_id
1 'polypeptide(L)'
;MHANLTIPALILAAGRGERMRPLTDTTPKPLLKVRGRALIDWQVDALALGGFTNLVVNTAWLGEQFPLHFSNHFEHQIDSQSNEYRRKQLSISYSHEGIDFGGALETAGGIARALPHLGDVFWVLAGDVFTPGFAFTQEAVDTFKKSGKLAHLWLVPNPQHNLKGDFGIGADSLALNLPATSTMPRYTFSTIALYRKALFDALPFGNPNGIKTPLAPLLRTAMDNQLVSAELYTGPWTDVGTPERLAELNRS
;
A
#
# COMPACT_ATOMS: atom_id res chain seq x y z
N MET A 1 -21.95 -2.92 -23.33
CA MET A 1 -20.89 -3.50 -22.48
C MET A 1 -20.25 -2.34 -21.74
N HIS A 2 -20.63 -2.09 -20.48
CA HIS A 2 -19.90 -1.11 -19.67
C HIS A 2 -18.56 -1.77 -19.32
N ALA A 3 -17.46 -1.24 -19.84
CA ALA A 3 -16.14 -1.55 -19.31
C ALA A 3 -16.20 -1.18 -17.82
N ASN A 4 -16.21 -2.19 -16.94
CA ASN A 4 -15.96 -1.97 -15.52
C ASN A 4 -14.54 -1.41 -15.42
N LEU A 5 -14.43 -0.08 -15.37
CA LEU A 5 -13.17 0.59 -15.13
C LEU A 5 -12.78 0.23 -13.69
N THR A 6 -11.92 -0.77 -13.56
CA THR A 6 -11.33 -1.13 -12.28
C THR A 6 -10.55 0.07 -11.77
N ILE A 7 -10.69 0.36 -10.47
CA ILE A 7 -9.93 1.45 -9.86
C ILE A 7 -8.42 1.12 -9.86
N PRO A 8 -7.53 2.11 -9.95
CA PRO A 8 -6.10 1.88 -9.84
C PRO A 8 -5.67 1.52 -8.43
N ALA A 9 -4.47 0.92 -8.32
CA ALA A 9 -3.81 0.63 -7.05
C ALA A 9 -2.42 1.25 -7.03
N LEU A 10 -2.09 1.95 -5.94
CA LEU A 10 -0.77 2.50 -5.66
C LEU A 10 -0.02 1.60 -4.70
N ILE A 11 1.16 1.12 -5.11
CA ILE A 11 2.09 0.40 -4.25
C ILE A 11 3.20 1.35 -3.82
N LEU A 12 3.30 1.61 -2.51
CA LEU A 12 4.30 2.50 -1.93
C LEU A 12 5.65 1.79 -1.84
N ALA A 13 6.62 2.24 -2.63
CA ALA A 13 7.94 1.63 -2.78
C ALA A 13 9.12 2.61 -2.71
N ALA A 14 8.87 3.88 -2.34
CA ALA A 14 9.89 4.94 -2.33
C ALA A 14 10.85 4.90 -1.13
N GLY A 15 10.55 4.10 -0.09
CA GLY A 15 11.31 4.07 1.16
C GLY A 15 12.75 3.56 1.00
N ARG A 16 13.72 4.21 1.69
CA ARG A 16 15.13 3.80 1.69
C ARG A 16 15.37 2.44 2.36
N GLY A 17 14.53 2.06 3.31
CA GLY A 17 14.67 0.79 4.03
C GLY A 17 15.90 0.74 4.96
N GLU A 18 16.23 1.82 5.66
CA GLU A 18 17.44 1.95 6.50
C GLU A 18 17.65 0.81 7.48
N ARG A 19 16.59 0.33 8.12
CA ARG A 19 16.64 -0.78 9.10
C ARG A 19 16.94 -2.15 8.48
N MET A 20 16.87 -2.25 7.14
CA MET A 20 17.14 -3.47 6.38
C MET A 20 18.58 -3.56 5.87
N ARG A 21 19.41 -2.56 6.16
CA ARG A 21 20.83 -2.60 5.74
C ARG A 21 21.57 -3.77 6.37
N PRO A 22 22.49 -4.40 5.62
CA PRO A 22 23.04 -3.97 4.33
C PRO A 22 22.21 -4.44 3.11
N LEU A 23 21.12 -5.21 3.27
CA LEU A 23 20.34 -5.78 2.17
C LEU A 23 19.80 -4.71 1.22
N THR A 24 19.40 -3.56 1.79
CA THR A 24 18.84 -2.45 1.02
C THR A 24 19.88 -1.47 0.49
N ASP A 25 21.17 -1.76 0.62
CA ASP A 25 22.21 -0.97 -0.03
C ASP A 25 22.25 -1.19 -1.55
N THR A 26 21.84 -2.37 -2.00
CA THR A 26 21.86 -2.80 -3.41
C THR A 26 20.50 -3.20 -3.98
N THR A 27 19.48 -3.41 -3.14
CA THR A 27 18.16 -3.86 -3.58
C THR A 27 17.07 -3.06 -2.87
N PRO A 28 16.10 -2.46 -3.57
CA PRO A 28 14.96 -1.83 -2.94
C PRO A 28 14.22 -2.81 -2.03
N LYS A 29 13.75 -2.38 -0.87
CA LYS A 29 13.09 -3.24 0.10
C LYS A 29 11.95 -4.08 -0.48
N PRO A 30 11.03 -3.54 -1.34
CA PRO A 30 9.96 -4.33 -1.94
C PRO A 30 10.44 -5.41 -2.91
N LEU A 31 11.69 -5.35 -3.38
CA LEU A 31 12.31 -6.38 -4.23
C LEU A 31 13.07 -7.46 -3.44
N LEU A 32 13.18 -7.33 -2.11
CA LEU A 32 13.72 -8.40 -1.26
C LEU A 32 12.79 -9.61 -1.31
N LYS A 33 13.39 -10.81 -1.25
CA LYS A 33 12.65 -12.07 -1.48
C LYS A 33 12.11 -12.67 -0.19
N VAL A 34 10.82 -12.99 -0.20
CA VAL A 34 10.15 -13.87 0.76
C VAL A 34 9.70 -15.13 0.03
N ARG A 35 10.11 -16.30 0.53
CA ARG A 35 9.80 -17.61 -0.08
C ARG A 35 10.18 -17.66 -1.58
N GLY A 36 11.37 -17.12 -1.89
CA GLY A 36 11.93 -17.12 -3.25
C GLY A 36 11.39 -16.07 -4.21
N ARG A 37 10.36 -15.28 -3.83
CA ARG A 37 9.72 -14.24 -4.66
C ARG A 37 9.87 -12.86 -4.04
N ALA A 38 9.98 -11.80 -4.85
CA ALA A 38 10.01 -10.43 -4.35
C ALA A 38 8.71 -10.11 -3.58
N LEU A 39 8.84 -9.31 -2.49
CA LEU A 39 7.67 -8.90 -1.69
C LEU A 39 6.58 -8.26 -2.55
N ILE A 40 6.96 -7.38 -3.45
CA ILE A 40 6.01 -6.67 -4.33
C ILE A 40 5.24 -7.61 -5.26
N ASP A 41 5.83 -8.75 -5.66
CA ASP A 41 5.16 -9.72 -6.54
C ASP A 41 3.93 -10.37 -5.89
N TRP A 42 3.99 -10.59 -4.57
CA TRP A 42 2.84 -11.12 -3.82
C TRP A 42 1.66 -10.17 -3.86
N GLN A 43 1.93 -8.87 -3.78
CA GLN A 43 0.92 -7.83 -3.80
C GLN A 43 0.35 -7.61 -5.20
N VAL A 44 1.22 -7.60 -6.22
CA VAL A 44 0.82 -7.49 -7.62
C VAL A 44 -0.11 -8.65 -8.01
N ASP A 45 0.24 -9.88 -7.61
CA ASP A 45 -0.60 -11.05 -7.89
C ASP A 45 -1.96 -10.97 -7.16
N ALA A 46 -1.98 -10.57 -5.89
CA ALA A 46 -3.21 -10.43 -5.13
C ALA A 46 -4.15 -9.37 -5.73
N LEU A 47 -3.60 -8.22 -6.15
CA LEU A 47 -4.35 -7.18 -6.86
C LEU A 47 -4.90 -7.70 -8.19
N ALA A 48 -4.08 -8.37 -8.98
CA ALA A 48 -4.47 -8.95 -10.27
C ALA A 48 -5.57 -10.01 -10.12
N LEU A 49 -5.49 -10.85 -9.08
CA LEU A 49 -6.53 -11.82 -8.73
C LEU A 49 -7.86 -11.13 -8.41
N GLY A 50 -7.84 -9.99 -7.74
CA GLY A 50 -9.01 -9.14 -7.47
C GLY A 50 -9.52 -8.37 -8.70
N GLY A 51 -8.81 -8.43 -9.85
CA GLY A 51 -9.16 -7.71 -11.08
C GLY A 51 -8.59 -6.29 -11.17
N PHE A 52 -7.73 -5.88 -10.21
CA PHE A 52 -7.10 -4.56 -10.20
C PHE A 52 -5.77 -4.61 -10.96
N THR A 53 -5.82 -4.27 -12.25
CA THR A 53 -4.71 -4.45 -13.20
C THR A 53 -4.02 -3.14 -13.59
N ASN A 54 -4.53 -2.00 -13.14
CA ASN A 54 -3.89 -0.70 -13.33
C ASN A 54 -3.11 -0.32 -12.08
N LEU A 55 -1.79 -0.51 -12.11
CA LEU A 55 -0.92 -0.33 -10.95
C LEU A 55 -0.05 0.92 -11.13
N VAL A 56 0.16 1.61 -10.02
CA VAL A 56 1.14 2.70 -9.90
C VAL A 56 2.14 2.31 -8.83
N VAL A 57 3.43 2.44 -9.10
CA VAL A 57 4.49 2.21 -8.12
C VAL A 57 5.22 3.53 -7.90
N ASN A 58 5.20 4.06 -6.67
CA ASN A 58 6.06 5.21 -6.37
C ASN A 58 7.48 4.74 -6.03
N THR A 59 8.47 5.44 -6.53
CA THR A 59 9.87 5.03 -6.43
C THR A 59 10.76 6.20 -6.03
N ALA A 60 11.77 5.92 -5.19
CA ALA A 60 12.84 6.87 -4.90
C ALA A 60 14.20 6.17 -4.83
N TRP A 61 14.44 5.38 -3.78
CA TRP A 61 15.69 4.66 -3.61
C TRP A 61 15.80 3.49 -4.60
N LEU A 62 16.85 3.46 -5.42
CA LEU A 62 17.13 2.44 -6.44
C LEU A 62 15.90 2.19 -7.35
N GLY A 63 15.19 3.26 -7.68
CA GLY A 63 13.89 3.21 -8.38
C GLY A 63 13.96 2.59 -9.77
N GLU A 64 15.12 2.66 -10.43
CA GLU A 64 15.41 2.07 -11.73
C GLU A 64 15.31 0.53 -11.75
N GLN A 65 15.41 -0.12 -10.60
CA GLN A 65 15.30 -1.58 -10.52
C GLN A 65 13.86 -2.08 -10.69
N PHE A 66 12.84 -1.27 -10.39
CA PHE A 66 11.45 -1.71 -10.55
C PHE A 66 11.05 -1.97 -12.01
N PRO A 67 11.29 -1.04 -12.96
CA PRO A 67 11.01 -1.35 -14.37
C PRO A 67 11.78 -2.57 -14.89
N LEU A 68 13.03 -2.75 -14.48
CA LEU A 68 13.83 -3.91 -14.86
C LEU A 68 13.25 -5.21 -14.27
N HIS A 69 12.83 -5.20 -13.00
CA HIS A 69 12.21 -6.35 -12.35
C HIS A 69 10.93 -6.79 -13.06
N PHE A 70 10.04 -5.86 -13.35
CA PHE A 70 8.77 -6.18 -13.98
C PHE A 70 8.91 -6.58 -15.44
N SER A 71 9.82 -5.97 -16.25
CA SER A 71 10.06 -6.38 -17.62
C SER A 71 10.60 -7.81 -17.70
N ASN A 72 11.59 -8.16 -16.88
CA ASN A 72 12.16 -9.50 -16.84
C ASN A 72 11.17 -10.56 -16.32
N HIS A 73 10.27 -10.19 -15.41
CA HIS A 73 9.29 -11.11 -14.83
C HIS A 73 8.19 -11.49 -15.81
N PHE A 74 7.80 -10.58 -16.70
CA PHE A 74 6.81 -10.84 -17.74
C PHE A 74 7.33 -11.73 -18.87
N GLU A 75 8.64 -11.73 -19.12
CA GLU A 75 9.27 -12.55 -20.17
C GLU A 75 9.52 -14.01 -19.73
N HIS A 76 9.71 -14.29 -18.44
CA HIS A 76 10.19 -15.60 -17.95
C HIS A 76 9.15 -16.50 -17.24
N GLN A 77 7.91 -16.05 -17.02
CA GLN A 77 6.88 -16.91 -16.42
C GLN A 77 5.85 -17.40 -17.45
N ILE A 78 6.31 -18.29 -18.34
CA ILE A 78 5.46 -19.05 -19.26
C ILE A 78 5.13 -20.42 -18.65
N ASP A 79 4.72 -20.48 -17.37
CA ASP A 79 4.27 -21.78 -16.83
C ASP A 79 3.25 -21.65 -15.71
N SER A 80 2.02 -21.46 -16.09
CA SER A 80 0.76 -21.94 -15.52
C SER A 80 -0.43 -21.20 -16.13
N GLN A 81 -1.34 -21.95 -16.73
CA GLN A 81 -2.43 -21.46 -17.59
C GLN A 81 -3.40 -20.44 -16.99
N SER A 82 -3.46 -20.26 -15.70
CA SER A 82 -4.41 -19.32 -15.03
C SER A 82 -3.81 -17.96 -14.66
N ASN A 83 -2.52 -17.90 -14.28
CA ASN A 83 -1.86 -16.65 -13.87
C ASN A 83 -1.28 -15.85 -15.04
N GLU A 84 -0.93 -16.51 -16.14
CA GLU A 84 -0.35 -15.88 -17.33
C GLU A 84 -1.33 -14.91 -18.01
N TYR A 85 -2.59 -15.30 -18.16
CA TYR A 85 -3.61 -14.47 -18.82
C TYR A 85 -3.87 -13.16 -18.07
N ARG A 86 -3.88 -13.21 -16.73
CA ARG A 86 -4.11 -12.02 -15.87
C ARG A 86 -2.91 -11.08 -15.87
N ARG A 87 -1.68 -11.60 -15.89
CA ARG A 87 -0.45 -10.79 -15.94
C ARG A 87 -0.28 -10.04 -17.25
N LYS A 88 -0.72 -10.61 -18.38
CA LYS A 88 -0.71 -9.93 -19.69
C LYS A 88 -1.59 -8.67 -19.74
N GLN A 89 -2.50 -8.51 -18.78
CA GLN A 89 -3.38 -7.33 -18.67
C GLN A 89 -2.88 -6.27 -17.70
N LEU A 90 -1.76 -6.50 -16.98
CA LEU A 90 -1.23 -5.54 -16.04
C LEU A 90 -0.64 -4.33 -16.76
N SER A 91 -1.05 -3.14 -16.33
CA SER A 91 -0.43 -1.87 -16.69
C SER A 91 0.26 -1.30 -15.46
N ILE A 92 1.57 -1.09 -15.52
CA ILE A 92 2.35 -0.54 -14.42
C ILE A 92 2.90 0.81 -14.83
N SER A 93 2.53 1.85 -14.08
CA SER A 93 3.07 3.20 -14.21
C SER A 93 3.95 3.53 -12.99
N TYR A 94 4.88 4.44 -13.15
CA TYR A 94 5.79 4.82 -12.08
C TYR A 94 5.64 6.29 -11.70
N SER A 95 5.64 6.58 -10.39
CA SER A 95 5.73 7.93 -9.83
C SER A 95 7.14 8.12 -9.25
N HIS A 96 7.99 8.86 -9.95
CA HIS A 96 9.44 8.95 -9.67
C HIS A 96 9.77 10.06 -8.68
N GLU A 97 9.60 9.82 -7.37
CA GLU A 97 9.95 10.80 -6.33
C GLU A 97 11.47 11.05 -6.26
N GLY A 98 12.27 9.99 -6.39
CA GLY A 98 13.73 10.07 -6.34
C GLY A 98 14.32 10.89 -7.46
N ILE A 99 13.86 10.69 -8.69
CA ILE A 99 14.33 11.44 -9.87
C ILE A 99 13.89 12.89 -9.79
N ASP A 100 12.61 13.13 -9.45
CA ASP A 100 12.01 14.45 -9.48
C ASP A 100 12.47 15.34 -8.31
N PHE A 101 12.69 14.75 -7.11
CA PHE A 101 12.90 15.50 -5.86
C PHE A 101 14.09 15.03 -5.03
N GLY A 102 14.88 14.07 -5.51
CA GLY A 102 16.05 13.56 -4.82
C GLY A 102 15.78 12.61 -3.65
N GLY A 103 14.52 12.20 -3.41
CA GLY A 103 14.18 11.27 -2.33
C GLY A 103 12.68 11.14 -2.11
N ALA A 104 12.30 10.28 -1.16
CA ALA A 104 10.91 10.04 -0.80
C ALA A 104 10.22 11.26 -0.20
N LEU A 105 8.92 11.42 -0.50
CA LEU A 105 8.08 12.57 -0.11
C LEU A 105 7.22 12.29 1.12
N GLU A 106 7.55 11.28 1.92
CA GLU A 106 6.66 10.77 2.95
C GLU A 106 5.37 10.19 2.34
N THR A 107 4.55 9.50 3.12
CA THR A 107 3.45 8.71 2.57
C THR A 107 2.39 9.57 1.87
N ALA A 108 1.90 10.63 2.52
CA ALA A 108 0.86 11.47 1.90
C ALA A 108 1.42 12.32 0.75
N GLY A 109 2.66 12.80 0.87
CA GLY A 109 3.33 13.53 -0.21
C GLY A 109 3.53 12.66 -1.45
N GLY A 110 3.90 11.40 -1.27
CA GLY A 110 4.04 10.42 -2.35
C GLY A 110 2.70 10.03 -2.99
N ILE A 111 1.65 9.83 -2.19
CA ILE A 111 0.29 9.61 -2.72
C ILE A 111 -0.17 10.82 -3.54
N ALA A 112 0.01 12.04 -3.00
CA ALA A 112 -0.36 13.27 -3.70
C ALA A 112 0.42 13.42 -5.03
N ARG A 113 1.69 13.00 -5.08
CA ARG A 113 2.50 12.98 -6.32
C ARG A 113 1.92 12.01 -7.35
N ALA A 114 1.42 10.87 -6.91
CA ALA A 114 0.85 9.83 -7.77
C ALA A 114 -0.58 10.13 -8.24
N LEU A 115 -1.30 11.10 -7.65
CA LEU A 115 -2.70 11.41 -7.98
C LEU A 115 -3.01 11.59 -9.48
N PRO A 116 -2.12 12.14 -10.33
CA PRO A 116 -2.36 12.20 -11.78
C PRO A 116 -2.57 10.83 -12.45
N HIS A 117 -2.08 9.75 -11.85
CA HIS A 117 -2.24 8.37 -12.33
C HIS A 117 -3.38 7.62 -11.64
N LEU A 118 -3.99 8.23 -10.61
CA LEU A 118 -5.04 7.64 -9.78
C LEU A 118 -6.39 8.30 -10.07
N GLY A 119 -7.47 7.55 -9.96
CA GLY A 119 -8.82 8.08 -10.09
C GLY A 119 -9.34 8.75 -8.81
N ASP A 120 -10.65 8.95 -8.72
CA ASP A 120 -11.28 9.49 -7.50
C ASP A 120 -11.16 8.52 -6.31
N VAL A 121 -11.25 7.21 -6.56
CA VAL A 121 -11.07 6.14 -5.57
C VAL A 121 -9.97 5.21 -6.03
N PHE A 122 -9.09 4.83 -5.13
CA PHE A 122 -7.96 3.95 -5.42
C PHE A 122 -7.50 3.16 -4.19
N TRP A 123 -6.90 2.01 -4.44
CA TRP A 123 -6.17 1.23 -3.44
C TRP A 123 -4.80 1.86 -3.15
N VAL A 124 -4.38 1.77 -1.89
CA VAL A 124 -2.98 2.04 -1.50
C VAL A 124 -2.51 0.93 -0.58
N LEU A 125 -1.29 0.45 -0.82
CA LEU A 125 -0.63 -0.53 0.05
C LEU A 125 0.88 -0.29 0.05
N ALA A 126 1.55 -0.65 1.16
CA ALA A 126 2.99 -0.55 1.24
C ALA A 126 3.66 -1.77 0.60
N GLY A 127 4.68 -1.55 -0.22
CA GLY A 127 5.41 -2.60 -0.95
C GLY A 127 6.29 -3.51 -0.07
N ASP A 128 6.37 -3.23 1.23
CA ASP A 128 7.19 -3.95 2.20
C ASP A 128 6.37 -4.82 3.18
N VAL A 129 5.10 -5.05 2.86
CA VAL A 129 4.19 -5.88 3.66
C VAL A 129 3.97 -7.23 3.00
N PHE A 130 4.03 -8.30 3.78
CA PHE A 130 3.70 -9.66 3.36
C PHE A 130 2.34 -10.06 3.95
N THR A 131 1.33 -10.20 3.09
CA THR A 131 -0.05 -10.58 3.47
C THR A 131 -0.59 -11.66 2.53
N PRO A 132 -0.06 -12.88 2.61
CA PRO A 132 -0.56 -13.97 1.77
C PRO A 132 -2.03 -14.27 2.15
N GLY A 133 -2.93 -14.16 1.17
CA GLY A 133 -4.36 -14.41 1.38
C GLY A 133 -5.21 -13.17 1.65
N PHE A 134 -4.67 -11.95 1.65
CA PHE A 134 -5.51 -10.76 1.61
C PHE A 134 -6.21 -10.65 0.24
N ALA A 135 -7.54 -10.54 0.27
CA ALA A 135 -8.35 -10.44 -0.94
C ALA A 135 -8.70 -8.98 -1.25
N PHE A 136 -8.17 -8.46 -2.33
CA PHE A 136 -8.64 -7.20 -2.91
C PHE A 136 -9.93 -7.49 -3.68
N THR A 137 -11.07 -6.88 -3.30
CA THR A 137 -12.36 -7.21 -3.88
C THR A 137 -13.09 -5.99 -4.44
N GLN A 138 -13.88 -6.20 -5.49
CA GLN A 138 -14.75 -5.17 -6.04
C GLN A 138 -15.86 -4.80 -5.04
N GLU A 139 -16.30 -5.74 -4.21
CA GLU A 139 -17.31 -5.50 -3.17
C GLU A 139 -16.82 -4.46 -2.15
N ALA A 140 -15.57 -4.57 -1.67
CA ALA A 140 -14.97 -3.58 -0.77
C ALA A 140 -14.95 -2.19 -1.42
N VAL A 141 -14.58 -2.10 -2.71
CA VAL A 141 -14.58 -0.86 -3.47
C VAL A 141 -15.99 -0.26 -3.57
N ASP A 142 -16.99 -1.08 -3.91
CA ASP A 142 -18.37 -0.62 -4.08
C ASP A 142 -18.98 -0.16 -2.75
N THR A 143 -18.68 -0.87 -1.66
CA THR A 143 -19.06 -0.50 -0.29
C THR A 143 -18.42 0.83 0.10
N PHE A 144 -17.12 0.97 -0.14
CA PHE A 144 -16.41 2.22 0.14
C PHE A 144 -16.95 3.38 -0.69
N LYS A 145 -17.21 3.20 -1.98
CA LYS A 145 -17.81 4.23 -2.84
C LYS A 145 -19.16 4.73 -2.30
N LYS A 146 -19.98 3.83 -1.78
CA LYS A 146 -21.30 4.16 -1.21
C LYS A 146 -21.23 4.80 0.17
N SER A 147 -20.16 4.58 0.93
CA SER A 147 -20.03 5.04 2.32
C SER A 147 -19.90 6.56 2.47
N GLY A 148 -19.49 7.27 1.42
CA GLY A 148 -19.16 8.72 1.49
C GLY A 148 -17.89 9.03 2.29
N LYS A 149 -17.16 8.02 2.79
CA LYS A 149 -15.92 8.21 3.56
C LYS A 149 -14.75 8.61 2.66
N LEU A 150 -13.74 9.26 3.24
CA LEU A 150 -12.49 9.64 2.56
C LEU A 150 -11.44 8.53 2.58
N ALA A 151 -11.52 7.63 3.58
CA ALA A 151 -10.65 6.48 3.70
C ALA A 151 -11.39 5.27 4.28
N HIS A 152 -10.95 4.06 3.90
CA HIS A 152 -11.24 2.82 4.58
C HIS A 152 -9.93 2.08 4.85
N LEU A 153 -9.69 1.72 6.11
CA LEU A 153 -8.43 1.15 6.59
C LEU A 153 -8.62 -0.31 7.00
N TRP A 154 -7.69 -1.18 6.60
CA TRP A 154 -7.56 -2.50 7.19
C TRP A 154 -6.59 -2.42 8.35
N LEU A 155 -7.07 -2.70 9.56
CA LEU A 155 -6.26 -2.77 10.77
C LEU A 155 -5.95 -4.24 11.09
N VAL A 156 -4.83 -4.49 11.77
CA VAL A 156 -4.39 -5.84 12.17
C VAL A 156 -4.12 -5.88 13.67
N PRO A 157 -4.15 -7.07 14.30
CA PRO A 157 -3.67 -7.26 15.66
C PRO A 157 -2.26 -6.72 15.82
N ASN A 158 -1.97 -6.13 16.97
CA ASN A 158 -0.69 -5.48 17.22
C ASN A 158 0.47 -6.47 17.20
N PRO A 159 1.46 -6.29 16.31
CA PRO A 159 2.68 -7.07 16.34
C PRO A 159 3.57 -6.65 17.52
N GLN A 160 4.55 -7.48 17.88
CA GLN A 160 5.44 -7.24 19.02
C GLN A 160 6.16 -5.86 18.99
N HIS A 161 6.43 -5.34 17.81
CA HIS A 161 7.11 -4.06 17.63
C HIS A 161 6.18 -2.84 17.63
N ASN A 162 4.84 -3.04 17.67
CA ASN A 162 3.84 -1.97 17.79
C ASN A 162 2.70 -2.35 18.76
N LEU A 163 3.04 -2.70 20.00
CA LEU A 163 2.07 -3.12 21.01
C LEU A 163 1.02 -2.05 21.33
N LYS A 164 1.31 -0.78 21.09
CA LYS A 164 0.39 0.34 21.34
C LYS A 164 -0.68 0.50 20.26
N GLY A 165 -0.47 -0.07 19.08
CA GLY A 165 -1.33 0.14 17.93
C GLY A 165 -1.42 1.60 17.47
N ASP A 166 -2.12 1.84 16.38
CA ASP A 166 -2.22 3.15 15.74
C ASP A 166 -3.61 3.78 15.91
N PHE A 167 -4.68 2.97 15.69
CA PHE A 167 -6.07 3.45 15.64
C PHE A 167 -7.02 2.47 16.32
N GLY A 168 -8.17 2.98 16.81
CA GLY A 168 -9.27 2.16 17.29
C GLY A 168 -10.31 1.87 16.21
N ILE A 169 -11.24 0.95 16.53
CA ILE A 169 -12.44 0.69 15.72
C ILE A 169 -13.65 0.90 16.62
N GLY A 170 -14.56 1.79 16.19
CA GLY A 170 -15.85 2.04 16.86
C GLY A 170 -16.94 1.04 16.45
N ALA A 171 -18.11 1.13 17.11
CA ALA A 171 -19.24 0.23 16.89
C ALA A 171 -19.76 0.29 15.41
N ASP A 172 -19.68 1.45 14.78
CA ASP A 172 -20.16 1.69 13.42
C ASP A 172 -19.06 1.49 12.35
N SER A 173 -18.06 0.66 12.67
CA SER A 173 -16.86 0.48 11.81
C SER A 173 -16.12 1.80 11.51
N LEU A 174 -16.28 2.82 12.35
CA LEU A 174 -15.50 4.05 12.25
C LEU A 174 -14.09 3.84 12.80
N ALA A 175 -13.10 4.29 12.07
CA ALA A 175 -11.73 4.40 12.58
C ALA A 175 -11.66 5.53 13.63
N LEU A 176 -11.05 5.26 14.77
CA LEU A 176 -10.97 6.19 15.90
C LEU A 176 -9.55 6.68 16.12
N ASN A 177 -9.39 8.01 16.20
CA ASN A 177 -8.17 8.66 16.63
C ASN A 177 -8.10 8.68 18.16
N LEU A 178 -7.76 7.54 18.77
CA LEU A 178 -7.72 7.40 20.22
C LEU A 178 -6.46 8.02 20.82
N PRO A 179 -6.55 8.78 21.92
CA PRO A 179 -5.38 9.25 22.64
C PRO A 179 -4.61 8.07 23.27
N ALA A 180 -3.34 8.28 23.57
CA ALA A 180 -2.47 7.24 24.17
C ALA A 180 -2.98 6.72 25.52
N THR A 181 -3.80 7.51 26.21
CA THR A 181 -4.42 7.19 27.50
C THR A 181 -5.74 6.43 27.38
N SER A 182 -6.23 6.18 26.17
CA SER A 182 -7.49 5.47 25.96
C SER A 182 -7.40 4.04 26.46
N THR A 183 -8.47 3.57 27.10
CA THR A 183 -8.67 2.16 27.50
C THR A 183 -9.28 1.32 26.38
N MET A 184 -9.78 1.95 25.32
CA MET A 184 -10.30 1.24 24.15
C MET A 184 -9.17 0.54 23.39
N PRO A 185 -9.42 -0.65 22.82
CA PRO A 185 -8.45 -1.35 22.00
C PRO A 185 -7.97 -0.51 20.82
N ARG A 186 -6.68 -0.57 20.55
CA ARG A 186 -6.05 -0.01 19.35
C ARG A 186 -5.40 -1.14 18.56
N TYR A 187 -5.39 -0.98 17.27
CA TYR A 187 -4.85 -1.94 16.31
C TYR A 187 -3.82 -1.27 15.43
N THR A 188 -2.93 -2.05 14.85
CA THR A 188 -1.91 -1.56 13.93
C THR A 188 -2.51 -1.33 12.55
N PHE A 189 -2.19 -0.23 11.90
CA PHE A 189 -2.57 0.01 10.51
C PHE A 189 -1.74 -0.89 9.59
N SER A 190 -2.42 -1.75 8.84
CA SER A 190 -1.78 -2.71 7.93
C SER A 190 -1.07 -2.06 6.74
N THR A 191 -1.28 -0.77 6.53
CA THR A 191 -0.92 -0.01 5.32
C THR A 191 -1.73 -0.37 4.07
N ILE A 192 -2.75 -1.21 4.20
CA ILE A 192 -3.71 -1.47 3.13
C ILE A 192 -4.93 -0.58 3.35
N ALA A 193 -5.32 0.17 2.33
CA ALA A 193 -6.45 1.10 2.42
C ALA A 193 -7.08 1.39 1.06
N LEU A 194 -8.34 1.81 1.10
CA LEU A 194 -9.01 2.55 0.03
C LEU A 194 -9.03 4.04 0.39
N TYR A 195 -8.71 4.88 -0.56
CA TYR A 195 -8.78 6.34 -0.39
C TYR A 195 -9.63 7.00 -1.48
N ARG A 196 -10.23 8.15 -1.10
CA ARG A 196 -10.69 9.14 -2.08
C ARG A 196 -9.62 10.19 -2.27
N LYS A 197 -9.49 10.67 -3.49
CA LYS A 197 -8.61 11.78 -3.85
C LYS A 197 -8.81 12.99 -2.92
N ALA A 198 -10.04 13.28 -2.54
CA ALA A 198 -10.41 14.39 -1.66
C ALA A 198 -9.71 14.38 -0.28
N LEU A 199 -9.24 13.22 0.21
CA LEU A 199 -8.41 13.15 1.44
C LEU A 199 -7.14 14.00 1.33
N PHE A 200 -6.65 14.21 0.12
CA PHE A 200 -5.38 14.87 -0.18
C PHE A 200 -5.53 16.30 -0.71
N ASP A 201 -6.73 16.88 -0.66
CA ASP A 201 -7.01 18.23 -1.21
C ASP A 201 -6.24 19.36 -0.50
N ALA A 202 -5.72 19.12 0.71
CA ALA A 202 -4.81 20.05 1.38
C ALA A 202 -3.42 20.14 0.73
N LEU A 203 -3.08 19.21 -0.17
CA LEU A 203 -1.83 19.20 -0.94
C LEU A 203 -2.11 19.62 -2.39
N PRO A 204 -1.18 20.33 -3.05
CA PRO A 204 -1.30 20.62 -4.47
C PRO A 204 -1.43 19.34 -5.28
N PHE A 205 -2.37 19.28 -6.21
CA PHE A 205 -2.61 18.12 -7.08
C PHE A 205 -1.31 17.75 -7.84
N GLY A 206 -0.93 16.47 -7.75
CA GLY A 206 0.31 15.97 -8.32
C GLY A 206 1.58 16.40 -7.58
N ASN A 207 1.43 17.12 -6.46
CA ASN A 207 2.54 17.57 -5.59
C ASN A 207 3.77 18.08 -6.38
N PRO A 208 3.61 19.11 -7.25
CA PRO A 208 4.68 19.53 -8.16
C PRO A 208 5.91 20.11 -7.47
N ASN A 209 5.75 20.51 -6.20
CA ASN A 209 6.82 21.11 -5.40
C ASN A 209 7.53 20.09 -4.48
N GLY A 210 7.16 18.82 -4.54
CA GLY A 210 7.79 17.76 -3.72
C GLY A 210 7.59 17.97 -2.22
N ILE A 211 6.40 18.43 -1.79
CA ILE A 211 6.10 18.67 -0.38
C ILE A 211 6.09 17.33 0.37
N LYS A 212 6.97 17.19 1.33
CA LYS A 212 7.03 16.02 2.23
C LYS A 212 5.91 16.12 3.24
N THR A 213 5.01 15.12 3.24
CA THR A 213 3.85 15.11 4.14
C THR A 213 3.58 13.71 4.66
N PRO A 214 3.58 13.50 5.99
CA PRO A 214 3.18 12.24 6.59
C PRO A 214 1.66 12.01 6.46
N LEU A 215 1.25 10.74 6.34
CA LEU A 215 -0.17 10.37 6.17
C LEU A 215 -0.96 10.44 7.48
N ALA A 216 -0.34 10.08 8.60
CA ALA A 216 -1.05 9.92 9.86
C ALA A 216 -1.81 11.20 10.33
N PRO A 217 -1.29 12.43 10.22
CA PRO A 217 -2.04 13.63 10.55
C PRO A 217 -3.31 13.81 9.72
N LEU A 218 -3.27 13.53 8.41
CA LEU A 218 -4.43 13.62 7.52
C LEU A 218 -5.51 12.62 7.94
N LEU A 219 -5.11 11.36 8.22
CA LEU A 219 -6.03 10.34 8.69
C LEU A 219 -6.67 10.72 10.02
N ARG A 220 -5.89 11.22 10.99
CA ARG A 220 -6.40 11.63 12.29
C ARG A 220 -7.43 12.75 12.17
N THR A 221 -7.13 13.78 11.38
CA THR A 221 -8.10 14.86 11.11
C THR A 221 -9.37 14.32 10.46
N ALA A 222 -9.26 13.40 9.49
CA ALA A 222 -10.42 12.79 8.86
C ALA A 222 -11.20 11.87 9.81
N MET A 223 -10.54 11.16 10.73
CA MET A 223 -11.16 10.35 11.78
C MET A 223 -11.97 11.22 12.75
N ASP A 224 -11.39 12.34 13.20
CA ASP A 224 -12.06 13.28 14.10
C ASP A 224 -13.35 13.87 13.48
N ASN A 225 -13.42 13.91 12.14
CA ASN A 225 -14.60 14.28 11.36
C ASN A 225 -15.46 13.07 10.93
N GLN A 226 -15.20 11.85 11.46
CA GLN A 226 -15.93 10.63 11.15
C GLN A 226 -15.92 10.26 9.63
N LEU A 227 -14.88 10.66 8.92
CA LEU A 227 -14.71 10.42 7.47
C LEU A 227 -13.83 9.20 7.14
N VAL A 228 -13.45 8.40 8.16
CA VAL A 228 -12.65 7.20 7.98
C VAL A 228 -13.37 6.01 8.58
N SER A 229 -13.53 4.94 7.81
CA SER A 229 -13.97 3.64 8.30
C SER A 229 -12.79 2.67 8.42
N ALA A 230 -12.97 1.61 9.21
CA ALA A 230 -11.96 0.56 9.36
C ALA A 230 -12.61 -0.80 9.62
N GLU A 231 -11.89 -1.84 9.25
CA GLU A 231 -12.19 -3.22 9.64
C GLU A 231 -10.94 -3.93 10.15
N LEU A 232 -11.14 -4.96 10.99
CA LEU A 232 -10.04 -5.76 11.54
C LEU A 232 -9.77 -6.95 10.61
N TYR A 233 -8.59 -6.98 10.00
CA TYR A 233 -8.07 -8.13 9.28
C TYR A 233 -7.28 -9.03 10.21
N THR A 234 -7.69 -10.28 10.36
CA THR A 234 -7.07 -11.27 11.25
C THR A 234 -6.27 -12.34 10.51
N GLY A 235 -6.16 -12.24 9.19
CA GLY A 235 -5.32 -13.13 8.40
C GLY A 235 -3.81 -12.83 8.56
N PRO A 236 -2.96 -13.65 7.94
CA PRO A 236 -1.51 -13.47 8.00
C PRO A 236 -1.09 -12.09 7.48
N TRP A 237 -0.35 -11.36 8.30
CA TRP A 237 0.22 -10.05 7.98
C TRP A 237 1.56 -9.85 8.66
N THR A 238 2.54 -9.36 7.93
CA THR A 238 3.86 -9.00 8.46
C THR A 238 4.44 -7.81 7.69
N ASP A 239 4.81 -6.73 8.40
CA ASP A 239 5.68 -5.71 7.83
C ASP A 239 7.14 -6.20 7.88
N VAL A 240 7.77 -6.27 6.74
CA VAL A 240 9.15 -6.75 6.63
C VAL A 240 10.12 -5.61 6.94
N GLY A 241 10.13 -5.18 8.20
CA GLY A 241 10.87 -3.99 8.64
C GLY A 241 12.31 -4.23 9.08
N THR A 242 12.72 -5.49 9.29
CA THR A 242 14.09 -5.84 9.69
C THR A 242 14.57 -7.13 9.02
N PRO A 243 15.91 -7.36 8.91
CA PRO A 243 16.48 -8.61 8.37
C PRO A 243 15.99 -9.86 9.12
N GLU A 244 15.78 -9.77 10.44
CA GLU A 244 15.31 -10.88 11.26
C GLU A 244 13.90 -11.32 10.84
N ARG A 245 12.95 -10.37 10.66
CA ARG A 245 11.58 -10.66 10.18
C ARG A 245 11.58 -11.26 8.78
N LEU A 246 12.46 -10.77 7.91
CA LEU A 246 12.64 -11.38 6.58
C LEU A 246 13.12 -12.83 6.69
N ALA A 247 14.10 -13.08 7.56
CA ALA A 247 14.62 -14.43 7.78
C ALA A 247 13.57 -15.39 8.38
N GLU A 248 12.71 -14.90 9.29
CA GLU A 248 11.60 -15.67 9.86
C GLU A 248 10.61 -16.12 8.79
N LEU A 249 10.19 -15.20 7.90
CA LEU A 249 9.27 -15.50 6.79
C LEU A 249 9.86 -16.48 5.77
N ASN A 250 11.18 -16.57 5.69
CA ASN A 250 11.87 -17.51 4.79
C ASN A 250 12.14 -18.88 5.43
N ARG A 251 11.95 -19.04 6.76
CA ARG A 251 12.07 -20.35 7.46
C ARG A 251 10.75 -21.12 7.51
N SER A 252 9.63 -20.42 7.40
CA SER A 252 8.26 -20.96 7.41
C SER A 252 7.79 -21.26 5.98
#